data_0d1ac4f4c0bba4ca938d07cd35f4a187
#
_entry.id   0d1ac4f4c0bba4ca938d07cd35f4a187
#
_cell.length_a   1.000
_cell.length_b   1.000
_cell.length_c   1.000
_cell.angle_alpha   90.00
_cell.angle_beta   90.00
_cell.angle_gamma   90.00
#
_symmetry.space_group_name_H-M   'P 1'
#
loop_
_entity.id
_entity.type
_entity.pdbx_description
1 polymer ?
#
loop_
_entity_poly.entity_id
_entity_poly.type
_entity_poly.pdbx_seq_one_letter_code
_entity_poly.pdbx_strand_id
1 'polypeptide(L)'
;MAYRNYSSDQLEAQFVLDSVPFLDSLFERRXERSVRSRTRLEPVLNVPYSTHQEQMLDIFLDKXIEQNGCVQMFIHGGFWHSLDAKXFSFVADGFCEDGTVVIVIDYPMLPEANFPIIIDSCQRAVQWIYEHQSDLNIDPTNISISGNSAGGHLVTLLMDRLWPVEKGLPADVISTGCAISGLYDLEPVRQSTKNKILCISEDDVRMYSPIHNVPSEAGELLFIVGGNETEEFLFQQLEINESWSAAGLKSFATVVPNRNHIDIVMDEFADNGSKINRMIRNLMISD
;
A
#
# COMPACT_ATOMS: atom_id res chain seq x y z
N MET A 1 20.01 16.42 15.54
CA MET A 1 19.35 17.66 15.05
C MET A 1 17.87 17.37 14.89
N ALA A 2 17.03 18.42 15.04
CA ALA A 2 15.60 18.22 14.85
C ALA A 2 15.29 17.98 13.35
N TYR A 3 14.45 17.01 13.06
CA TYR A 3 14.05 16.70 11.68
C TYR A 3 13.27 17.90 11.10
N ARG A 4 13.68 18.42 9.95
CA ARG A 4 13.09 19.61 9.26
C ARG A 4 12.87 20.81 10.19
N ASN A 5 13.61 20.91 11.30
CA ASN A 5 13.44 21.97 12.32
C ASN A 5 12.11 21.91 13.08
N TYR A 6 11.38 20.79 13.03
CA TYR A 6 10.19 20.61 13.86
C TYR A 6 10.56 20.59 15.35
N SER A 7 9.77 21.25 16.18
CA SER A 7 9.79 20.95 17.62
C SER A 7 9.23 19.52 17.83
N SER A 8 9.43 18.94 19.02
CA SER A 8 8.87 17.63 19.33
C SER A 8 7.35 17.58 19.13
N ASP A 9 6.65 18.61 19.59
CA ASP A 9 5.17 18.66 19.45
C ASP A 9 4.74 18.79 17.99
N GLN A 10 5.48 19.58 17.20
CA GLN A 10 5.21 19.71 15.77
C GLN A 10 5.42 18.39 15.03
N LEU A 11 6.48 17.66 15.40
CA LEU A 11 6.76 16.35 14.80
C LEU A 11 5.66 15.34 15.14
N GLU A 12 5.25 15.28 16.42
CA GLU A 12 4.15 14.40 16.84
C GLU A 12 2.87 14.69 16.06
N ALA A 13 2.56 15.98 15.87
CA ALA A 13 1.36 16.41 15.15
C ALA A 13 1.34 15.91 13.70
N GLN A 14 2.50 15.62 13.10
CA GLN A 14 2.54 15.08 11.73
C GLN A 14 1.95 13.67 11.62
N PHE A 15 1.98 12.90 12.70
CA PHE A 15 1.68 11.47 12.67
C PHE A 15 0.46 11.08 13.50
N VAL A 16 -0.31 12.05 14.00
CA VAL A 16 -1.58 11.79 14.69
C VAL A 16 -2.75 12.15 13.78
N LEU A 17 -3.83 11.43 13.93
CA LEU A 17 -5.04 11.64 13.13
C LEU A 17 -6.04 12.59 13.82
N ASP A 18 -5.69 13.11 15.00
CA ASP A 18 -6.59 13.93 15.80
C ASP A 18 -7.11 15.18 15.07
N SER A 19 -6.34 15.66 14.11
CA SER A 19 -6.74 16.81 13.28
C SER A 19 -7.72 16.46 12.16
N VAL A 20 -7.95 15.15 11.90
CA VAL A 20 -8.86 14.73 10.84
C VAL A 20 -10.31 14.93 11.30
N PRO A 21 -11.09 15.79 10.62
CA PRO A 21 -12.48 16.01 11.01
C PRO A 21 -13.30 14.71 10.94
N PHE A 22 -14.17 14.52 11.95
CA PHE A 22 -15.10 13.38 11.98
C PHE A 22 -14.39 12.01 11.93
N LEU A 23 -13.24 11.90 12.55
CA LEU A 23 -12.39 10.70 12.48
C LEU A 23 -13.14 9.42 12.87
N ASP A 24 -13.90 9.45 13.98
CA ASP A 24 -14.67 8.27 14.42
C ASP A 24 -15.68 7.84 13.36
N SER A 25 -16.37 8.79 12.74
CA SER A 25 -17.33 8.51 11.66
C SER A 25 -16.64 7.90 10.43
N LEU A 26 -15.41 8.34 10.12
CA LEU A 26 -14.64 7.76 9.03
C LEU A 26 -14.27 6.29 9.33
N PHE A 27 -13.90 6.01 10.56
CA PHE A 27 -13.61 4.62 10.97
C PHE A 27 -14.86 3.75 10.97
N GLU A 28 -16.00 4.27 11.42
CA GLU A 28 -17.29 3.57 11.34
C GLU A 28 -17.64 3.26 9.88
N ARG A 29 -17.55 4.26 9.00
CA ARG A 29 -17.80 4.11 7.56
C ARG A 29 -16.87 3.05 6.93
N ARG A 30 -15.63 3.01 7.32
CA ARG A 30 -14.68 1.98 6.87
C ARG A 30 -15.11 0.58 7.30
N UNK A 31 -15.45 0.39 8.42
CA UNK A 31 -15.90 -0.70 8.92
C UNK A 31 -17.03 -1.18 8.28
N GLU A 32 -18.14 -0.37 8.12
CA GLU A 32 -19.39 -0.69 7.44
C GLU A 32 -19.16 -1.07 5.97
N ARG A 33 -18.36 -0.31 5.25
CA ARG A 33 -18.02 -0.62 3.86
C ARG A 33 -17.35 -2.00 3.73
N SER A 34 -16.40 -2.31 4.61
CA SER A 34 -15.72 -3.61 4.59
C SER A 34 -16.70 -4.77 4.84
N VAL A 35 -17.61 -4.61 5.80
CA VAL A 35 -18.67 -5.62 6.05
C VAL A 35 -19.54 -5.80 4.80
N ARG A 36 -19.96 -4.69 4.20
CA ARG A 36 -20.81 -4.71 3.00
C ARG A 36 -20.10 -5.42 1.83
N SER A 37 -18.83 -5.10 1.59
CA SER A 37 -18.05 -5.73 0.51
C SER A 37 -17.89 -7.24 0.75
N ARG A 38 -17.63 -7.66 1.98
CA ARG A 38 -17.54 -9.09 2.33
C ARG A 38 -18.88 -9.80 2.15
N THR A 39 -20.00 -9.13 2.49
CA THR A 39 -21.34 -9.71 2.30
C THR A 39 -21.69 -9.83 0.83
N ARG A 40 -21.36 -8.82 0.03
CA ARG A 40 -21.69 -8.77 -1.41
C ARG A 40 -20.84 -9.74 -2.23
N LEU A 41 -19.55 -9.76 -1.97
CA LEU A 41 -18.59 -10.49 -2.81
C LEU A 41 -18.32 -11.93 -2.33
N GLU A 42 -18.68 -12.24 -1.08
CA GLU A 42 -18.44 -13.57 -0.49
C GLU A 42 -17.02 -14.07 -0.75
N PRO A 43 -16.00 -13.33 -0.27
CA PRO A 43 -14.60 -13.65 -0.58
C PRO A 43 -14.12 -14.97 0.01
N VAL A 44 -13.02 -15.48 -0.52
CA VAL A 44 -12.27 -16.55 0.14
C VAL A 44 -11.34 -15.87 1.16
N LEU A 45 -11.49 -16.22 2.42
CA LEU A 45 -10.85 -15.51 3.53
C LEU A 45 -9.75 -16.35 4.17
N ASN A 46 -8.72 -15.66 4.69
CA ASN A 46 -7.65 -16.25 5.50
C ASN A 46 -6.92 -17.39 4.75
N VAL A 47 -6.60 -17.18 3.49
CA VAL A 47 -5.81 -18.12 2.70
C VAL A 47 -4.33 -17.93 3.08
N PRO A 48 -3.64 -18.97 3.59
CA PRO A 48 -2.23 -18.82 3.93
C PRO A 48 -1.37 -18.70 2.68
N TYR A 49 -0.54 -17.67 2.60
CA TYR A 49 0.40 -17.53 1.50
C TYR A 49 1.84 -17.94 1.89
N SER A 50 2.06 -18.22 3.18
CA SER A 50 3.34 -18.77 3.66
C SER A 50 3.11 -19.41 5.04
N THR A 51 4.17 -19.56 5.83
CA THR A 51 4.15 -20.41 7.03
C THR A 51 3.84 -19.69 8.34
N HIS A 52 3.94 -18.34 8.36
CA HIS A 52 3.64 -17.58 9.57
C HIS A 52 2.13 -17.39 9.70
N GLN A 53 1.62 -17.41 10.92
CA GLN A 53 0.18 -17.29 11.19
C GLN A 53 -0.44 -15.99 10.69
N GLU A 54 0.35 -14.93 10.52
CA GLU A 54 -0.11 -13.64 10.01
C GLU A 54 0.13 -13.50 8.50
N GLN A 55 0.66 -14.51 7.84
CA GLN A 55 0.86 -14.51 6.39
C GLN A 55 -0.39 -15.06 5.70
N MET A 56 -1.47 -14.27 5.78
CA MET A 56 -2.80 -14.61 5.26
C MET A 56 -3.24 -13.59 4.22
N LEU A 57 -4.09 -14.00 3.31
CA LEU A 57 -4.70 -13.10 2.34
C LEU A 57 -6.18 -13.40 2.18
N ASP A 58 -6.93 -12.37 1.83
CA ASP A 58 -8.36 -12.45 1.49
C ASP A 58 -8.52 -12.18 0.00
N ILE A 59 -9.27 -13.04 -0.70
CA ILE A 59 -9.44 -12.98 -2.16
C ILE A 59 -10.88 -12.56 -2.49
N PHE A 60 -11.02 -11.46 -3.21
CA PHE A 60 -12.30 -10.90 -3.62
C PHE A 60 -12.41 -10.95 -5.14
N LEU A 61 -13.56 -11.36 -5.62
CA LEU A 61 -13.95 -11.22 -7.03
C LEU A 61 -15.48 -11.12 -7.11
N ASP A 62 -15.99 -10.50 -8.14
CA ASP A 62 -17.43 -10.44 -8.38
C ASP A 62 -17.79 -11.61 -9.29
N LYS A 63 -18.40 -12.61 -8.73
CA LYS A 63 -18.79 -13.85 -9.44
C LYS A 63 -19.78 -13.64 -10.58
N UNK A 64 -20.10 -12.49 -10.63
CA UNK A 64 -21.03 -12.12 -11.51
C UNK A 64 -20.49 -11.51 -12.63
N ILE A 65 -19.26 -11.18 -12.60
CA ILE A 65 -18.60 -10.43 -13.65
C ILE A 65 -17.49 -11.30 -14.26
N GLU A 66 -17.34 -11.26 -15.57
CA GLU A 66 -16.23 -11.98 -16.23
C GLU A 66 -14.90 -11.33 -15.82
N GLN A 67 -13.95 -12.17 -15.42
CA GLN A 67 -12.62 -11.69 -15.00
C GLN A 67 -11.86 -11.11 -16.20
N ASN A 68 -11.17 -10.00 -15.94
CA ASN A 68 -10.41 -9.27 -16.97
C ASN A 68 -8.92 -9.67 -17.03
N GLY A 69 -8.52 -10.65 -16.21
CA GLY A 69 -7.14 -11.14 -16.15
C GLY A 69 -6.23 -10.34 -15.21
N CYS A 70 -6.72 -9.23 -14.64
CA CYS A 70 -5.91 -8.38 -13.75
C CYS A 70 -6.07 -8.79 -12.28
N VAL A 71 -5.02 -8.56 -11.50
CA VAL A 71 -5.10 -8.66 -10.04
C VAL A 71 -4.56 -7.39 -9.38
N GLN A 72 -5.25 -6.95 -8.36
CA GLN A 72 -4.85 -5.80 -7.54
C GLN A 72 -4.59 -6.30 -6.11
N MET A 73 -3.31 -6.38 -5.72
CA MET A 73 -2.95 -6.70 -4.34
C MET A 73 -2.90 -5.42 -3.51
N PHE A 74 -3.54 -5.43 -2.35
CA PHE A 74 -3.57 -4.27 -1.45
C PHE A 74 -2.87 -4.59 -0.13
N ILE A 75 -1.98 -3.68 0.30
CA ILE A 75 -1.22 -3.76 1.55
C ILE A 75 -1.73 -2.68 2.50
N HIS A 76 -2.26 -3.10 3.65
CA HIS A 76 -2.86 -2.17 4.60
C HIS A 76 -1.82 -1.31 5.33
N GLY A 77 -2.28 -0.18 5.87
CA GLY A 77 -1.50 0.69 6.73
C GLY A 77 -1.56 0.28 8.19
N GLY A 78 -1.25 1.23 9.09
CA GLY A 78 -1.27 1.00 10.54
C GLY A 78 0.12 1.05 11.16
N PHE A 79 1.02 1.83 10.60
CA PHE A 79 2.40 1.99 11.09
C PHE A 79 3.14 0.66 11.26
N TRP A 80 2.90 -0.31 10.37
CA TRP A 80 3.50 -1.67 10.42
C TRP A 80 3.24 -2.41 11.75
N HIS A 81 2.25 -1.99 12.54
CA HIS A 81 2.06 -2.40 13.93
C HIS A 81 0.59 -2.73 14.25
N SER A 82 -0.34 -2.27 13.44
CA SER A 82 -1.78 -2.41 13.76
C SER A 82 -2.61 -2.51 12.49
N LEU A 83 -3.89 -2.79 12.68
CA LEU A 83 -4.89 -3.04 11.64
C LEU A 83 -4.70 -4.42 11.01
N ASP A 84 -5.55 -4.75 10.08
CA ASP A 84 -5.56 -6.04 9.37
C ASP A 84 -6.29 -5.91 8.04
N ALA A 85 -6.19 -6.94 7.20
CA ALA A 85 -6.85 -7.03 5.89
C ALA A 85 -8.36 -6.83 6.00
N LYS A 86 -8.93 -7.31 7.04
CA LYS A 86 -10.36 -7.21 7.29
C LYS A 86 -10.87 -5.76 7.35
N UNK A 87 -10.09 -4.94 7.71
CA UNK A 87 -10.43 -3.65 7.83
C UNK A 87 -10.47 -2.99 6.59
N PHE A 88 -9.77 -3.61 5.59
CA PHE A 88 -9.63 -3.01 4.27
C PHE A 88 -10.39 -3.75 3.15
N SER A 89 -11.27 -4.67 3.48
CA SER A 89 -12.06 -5.42 2.48
C SER A 89 -12.80 -4.50 1.49
N PHE A 90 -13.14 -3.28 1.90
CA PHE A 90 -13.85 -2.30 1.07
C PHE A 90 -13.07 -1.90 -0.19
N VAL A 91 -11.74 -2.10 -0.21
CA VAL A 91 -10.94 -1.72 -1.40
C VAL A 91 -11.35 -2.53 -2.63
N ALA A 92 -11.94 -3.72 -2.41
CA ALA A 92 -12.46 -4.56 -3.50
C ALA A 92 -13.57 -3.86 -4.30
N ASP A 93 -14.32 -2.94 -3.68
CA ASP A 93 -15.41 -2.23 -4.38
C ASP A 93 -14.91 -1.44 -5.60
N GLY A 94 -13.68 -0.94 -5.56
CA GLY A 94 -13.14 -0.13 -6.64
C GLY A 94 -12.75 -0.92 -7.90
N PHE A 95 -12.65 -2.23 -7.80
CA PHE A 95 -12.02 -3.03 -8.86
C PHE A 95 -12.83 -4.27 -9.28
N CYS A 96 -13.50 -4.94 -8.35
CA CYS A 96 -14.21 -6.19 -8.67
C CYS A 96 -15.34 -6.00 -9.67
N GLU A 97 -15.94 -4.81 -9.72
CA GLU A 97 -17.01 -4.49 -10.70
C GLU A 97 -16.52 -4.48 -12.15
N ASP A 98 -15.20 -4.45 -12.38
CA ASP A 98 -14.60 -4.53 -13.72
C ASP A 98 -13.97 -5.91 -13.99
N GLY A 99 -14.18 -6.87 -13.10
CA GLY A 99 -13.63 -8.22 -13.26
C GLY A 99 -12.21 -8.40 -12.74
N THR A 100 -11.64 -7.40 -12.08
CA THR A 100 -10.30 -7.51 -11.45
C THR A 100 -10.39 -8.33 -10.16
N VAL A 101 -9.49 -9.27 -9.98
CA VAL A 101 -9.33 -9.98 -8.70
C VAL A 101 -8.65 -9.04 -7.71
N VAL A 102 -9.20 -8.89 -6.51
CA VAL A 102 -8.57 -8.06 -5.46
C VAL A 102 -8.09 -8.98 -4.34
N ILE A 103 -6.86 -8.81 -3.93
CA ILE A 103 -6.24 -9.58 -2.84
C ILE A 103 -5.77 -8.59 -1.77
N VAL A 104 -6.26 -8.76 -0.55
CA VAL A 104 -5.85 -7.92 0.59
C VAL A 104 -5.03 -8.81 1.52
N ILE A 105 -3.80 -8.38 1.85
CA ILE A 105 -2.88 -9.21 2.62
C ILE A 105 -2.71 -8.72 4.05
N ASP A 106 -2.50 -9.66 4.97
CA ASP A 106 -1.93 -9.43 6.28
C ASP A 106 -0.43 -9.78 6.23
N TYR A 107 0.33 -9.24 7.17
CA TYR A 107 1.77 -9.49 7.28
C TYR A 107 2.20 -9.40 8.74
N PRO A 108 3.27 -10.12 9.16
CA PRO A 108 3.79 -10.00 10.52
C PRO A 108 4.21 -8.57 10.84
N MET A 109 3.90 -8.08 12.02
CA MET A 109 3.99 -6.65 12.35
C MET A 109 5.05 -6.37 13.42
N LEU A 110 5.48 -5.08 13.46
CA LEU A 110 6.37 -4.58 14.50
C LEU A 110 5.65 -4.58 15.86
N PRO A 111 6.33 -4.71 16.99
CA PRO A 111 7.78 -4.95 17.11
C PRO A 111 8.16 -6.44 17.13
N GLU A 112 7.19 -7.35 17.02
CA GLU A 112 7.44 -8.80 17.02
C GLU A 112 8.18 -9.25 15.76
N ALA A 113 7.90 -8.61 14.63
CA ALA A 113 8.64 -8.76 13.38
C ALA A 113 9.70 -7.65 13.25
N ASN A 114 10.35 -7.60 12.11
CA ASN A 114 11.25 -6.51 11.70
C ASN A 114 11.04 -6.24 10.20
N PHE A 115 11.60 -5.17 9.67
CA PHE A 115 11.40 -4.80 8.25
C PHE A 115 11.78 -5.91 7.27
N PRO A 116 12.91 -6.63 7.43
CA PRO A 116 13.20 -7.77 6.55
C PRO A 116 12.09 -8.82 6.51
N ILE A 117 11.52 -9.18 7.66
CA ILE A 117 10.42 -10.17 7.74
C ILE A 117 9.15 -9.62 7.08
N ILE A 118 8.83 -8.35 7.31
CA ILE A 118 7.65 -7.69 6.73
C ILE A 118 7.78 -7.66 5.20
N ILE A 119 8.92 -7.20 4.71
CA ILE A 119 9.18 -7.08 3.27
C ILE A 119 9.15 -8.46 2.60
N ASP A 120 9.87 -9.45 3.17
CA ASP A 120 9.85 -10.83 2.65
C ASP A 120 8.43 -11.39 2.62
N SER A 121 7.61 -11.08 3.63
CA SER A 121 6.20 -11.52 3.65
C SER A 121 5.42 -10.95 2.48
N CYS A 122 5.56 -9.65 2.22
CA CYS A 122 4.89 -9.01 1.08
C CYS A 122 5.39 -9.59 -0.26
N GLN A 123 6.70 -9.85 -0.37
CA GLN A 123 7.28 -10.51 -1.55
C GLN A 123 6.70 -11.92 -1.74
N ARG A 124 6.53 -12.69 -0.66
CA ARG A 124 5.91 -14.03 -0.69
C ARG A 124 4.45 -13.96 -1.13
N ALA A 125 3.73 -12.93 -0.74
CA ALA A 125 2.34 -12.74 -1.21
C ALA A 125 2.30 -12.55 -2.73
N VAL A 126 3.20 -11.72 -3.29
CA VAL A 126 3.32 -11.56 -4.75
C VAL A 126 3.70 -12.89 -5.41
N GLN A 127 4.67 -13.61 -4.83
CA GLN A 127 5.07 -14.93 -5.33
C GLN A 127 3.89 -15.91 -5.34
N TRP A 128 3.12 -15.93 -4.24
CA TRP A 128 1.92 -16.78 -4.13
C TRP A 128 0.91 -16.46 -5.24
N ILE A 129 0.65 -15.18 -5.49
CA ILE A 129 -0.27 -14.74 -6.56
C ILE A 129 0.22 -15.26 -7.92
N TYR A 130 1.50 -15.07 -8.20
CA TYR A 130 2.12 -15.55 -9.47
C TYR A 130 2.00 -17.06 -9.62
N GLU A 131 2.27 -17.83 -8.56
CA GLU A 131 2.22 -19.29 -8.57
C GLU A 131 0.77 -19.83 -8.71
N HIS A 132 -0.23 -19.06 -8.28
CA HIS A 132 -1.65 -19.45 -8.34
C HIS A 132 -2.41 -18.74 -9.48
N GLN A 133 -1.70 -18.22 -10.46
CA GLN A 133 -2.29 -17.47 -11.58
C GLN A 133 -3.40 -18.24 -12.30
N SER A 134 -3.23 -19.55 -12.48
CA SER A 134 -4.24 -20.40 -13.15
C SER A 134 -5.49 -20.57 -12.29
N ASP A 135 -5.33 -20.75 -10.98
CA ASP A 135 -6.45 -20.91 -10.04
C ASP A 135 -7.23 -19.61 -9.90
N LEU A 136 -6.53 -18.48 -9.99
CA LEU A 136 -7.12 -17.14 -9.89
C LEU A 136 -7.67 -16.66 -11.25
N ASN A 137 -7.37 -17.36 -12.34
CA ASN A 137 -7.72 -16.96 -13.70
C ASN A 137 -7.22 -15.56 -14.04
N ILE A 138 -5.95 -15.28 -13.73
CA ILE A 138 -5.30 -13.98 -14.00
C ILE A 138 -4.13 -14.17 -14.98
N ASP A 139 -3.77 -13.07 -15.63
CA ASP A 139 -2.56 -13.00 -16.44
C ASP A 139 -1.39 -12.62 -15.51
N PRO A 140 -0.34 -13.44 -15.41
CA PRO A 140 0.78 -13.14 -14.50
C PRO A 140 1.56 -11.87 -14.85
N THR A 141 1.32 -11.29 -16.03
CA THR A 141 1.92 -9.98 -16.41
C THR A 141 1.10 -8.79 -15.88
N ASN A 142 -0.08 -9.05 -15.32
CA ASN A 142 -1.02 -8.00 -14.86
C ASN A 142 -1.19 -8.01 -13.34
N ILE A 143 -0.09 -8.21 -12.60
CA ILE A 143 -0.08 -8.09 -11.13
C ILE A 143 0.23 -6.65 -10.75
N SER A 144 -0.75 -5.98 -10.16
CA SER A 144 -0.61 -4.60 -9.66
C SER A 144 -0.68 -4.60 -8.15
N ILE A 145 0.07 -3.69 -7.51
CA ILE A 145 0.08 -3.60 -6.05
C ILE A 145 -0.26 -2.17 -5.59
N SER A 146 -1.00 -2.06 -4.51
CA SER A 146 -1.30 -0.76 -3.90
C SER A 146 -1.23 -0.88 -2.39
N GLY A 147 -1.07 0.25 -1.73
CA GLY A 147 -1.06 0.26 -0.28
C GLY A 147 -1.15 1.67 0.27
N ASN A 148 -1.66 1.77 1.50
CA ASN A 148 -1.88 3.06 2.15
C ASN A 148 -0.96 3.21 3.36
N SER A 149 -0.37 4.40 3.54
CA SER A 149 0.43 4.72 4.74
C SER A 149 1.64 3.77 4.84
N ALA A 150 1.77 2.97 5.90
CA ALA A 150 2.78 1.91 6.00
C ALA A 150 2.73 0.96 4.79
N GLY A 151 1.52 0.69 4.25
CA GLY A 151 1.36 -0.10 3.02
C GLY A 151 1.94 0.62 1.79
N GLY A 152 1.80 1.94 1.71
CA GLY A 152 2.40 2.74 0.64
C GLY A 152 3.94 2.69 0.67
N HIS A 153 4.51 2.69 1.88
CA HIS A 153 5.94 2.45 2.08
C HIS A 153 6.35 1.09 1.50
N LEU A 154 5.61 0.04 1.88
CA LEU A 154 5.92 -1.34 1.44
C LEU A 154 5.78 -1.48 -0.08
N VAL A 155 4.74 -0.90 -0.68
CA VAL A 155 4.57 -0.86 -2.14
C VAL A 155 5.83 -0.28 -2.80
N THR A 156 6.32 0.86 -2.30
CA THR A 156 7.47 1.52 -2.92
C THR A 156 8.72 0.63 -2.89
N LEU A 157 8.95 -0.09 -1.80
CA LEU A 157 10.07 -1.04 -1.70
C LEU A 157 9.89 -2.24 -2.63
N LEU A 158 8.65 -2.71 -2.80
CA LEU A 158 8.37 -3.88 -3.64
C LEU A 158 8.51 -3.60 -5.14
N MET A 159 8.50 -2.34 -5.57
CA MET A 159 8.63 -2.01 -6.99
C MET A 159 10.02 -2.27 -7.56
N ASP A 160 11.04 -2.49 -6.71
CA ASP A 160 12.40 -2.85 -7.16
C ASP A 160 12.38 -4.17 -7.94
N ARG A 161 12.95 -4.18 -9.14
CA ARG A 161 13.00 -5.34 -10.04
C ARG A 161 14.06 -6.37 -9.69
N LEU A 162 14.88 -6.13 -8.68
CA LEU A 162 15.95 -7.06 -8.31
C LEU A 162 15.41 -8.25 -7.50
N TRP A 163 14.59 -8.00 -6.47
CA TRP A 163 14.13 -9.07 -5.58
C TRP A 163 13.32 -10.17 -6.30
N PRO A 164 12.49 -9.86 -7.32
CA PRO A 164 11.77 -10.96 -8.01
C PRO A 164 12.74 -11.95 -8.63
N VAL A 165 13.80 -11.47 -9.27
CA VAL A 165 14.81 -12.32 -9.90
C VAL A 165 15.48 -13.21 -8.84
N GLU A 166 15.78 -12.67 -7.68
CA GLU A 166 16.37 -13.42 -6.56
C GLU A 166 15.44 -14.53 -6.07
N LYS A 167 14.13 -14.37 -6.22
CA LYS A 167 13.12 -15.38 -5.85
C LYS A 167 12.71 -16.28 -7.04
N GLY A 168 13.38 -16.13 -8.20
CA GLY A 168 13.08 -16.95 -9.39
C GLY A 168 11.84 -16.52 -10.15
N LEU A 169 11.41 -15.27 -9.98
CA LEU A 169 10.26 -14.68 -10.66
C LEU A 169 10.73 -13.77 -11.80
N PRO A 170 9.85 -13.45 -12.76
CA PRO A 170 10.17 -12.40 -13.74
C PRO A 170 10.48 -11.06 -13.04
N ALA A 171 11.46 -10.33 -13.55
CA ALA A 171 11.84 -9.02 -12.97
C ALA A 171 10.65 -8.05 -12.92
N ASP A 172 9.75 -8.17 -13.89
CA ASP A 172 8.57 -7.33 -14.08
C ASP A 172 7.28 -7.98 -13.55
N VAL A 173 7.40 -8.92 -12.61
CA VAL A 173 6.23 -9.61 -12.02
C VAL A 173 5.20 -8.64 -11.47
N ILE A 174 5.64 -7.47 -10.98
CA ILE A 174 4.74 -6.38 -10.60
C ILE A 174 4.73 -5.39 -11.77
N SER A 175 3.59 -5.29 -12.44
CA SER A 175 3.43 -4.39 -13.60
C SER A 175 3.38 -2.93 -13.16
N THR A 176 2.54 -2.62 -12.17
CA THR A 176 2.32 -1.24 -11.71
C THR A 176 2.13 -1.20 -10.19
N GLY A 177 2.40 -0.01 -9.63
CA GLY A 177 2.18 0.22 -8.21
C GLY A 177 1.40 1.52 -7.94
N CYS A 178 0.71 1.56 -6.80
CA CYS A 178 0.10 2.79 -6.30
C CYS A 178 0.37 2.93 -4.79
N ALA A 179 1.21 3.90 -4.44
CA ALA A 179 1.56 4.20 -3.05
C ALA A 179 0.72 5.38 -2.58
N ILE A 180 -0.19 5.12 -1.63
CA ILE A 180 -1.18 6.08 -1.13
C ILE A 180 -0.68 6.61 0.22
N SER A 181 -0.35 7.90 0.29
CA SER A 181 0.04 8.56 1.55
C SER A 181 1.14 7.79 2.27
N GLY A 182 2.15 7.35 1.52
CA GLY A 182 3.22 6.49 2.06
C GLY A 182 4.20 7.25 2.95
N LEU A 183 5.01 6.47 3.67
CA LEU A 183 6.09 6.97 4.53
C LEU A 183 7.41 6.61 3.85
N TYR A 184 8.07 7.59 3.25
CA TYR A 184 9.24 7.34 2.39
C TYR A 184 10.56 7.68 3.05
N ASP A 185 10.53 8.46 4.15
CA ASP A 185 11.63 8.66 5.07
C ASP A 185 11.16 8.21 6.46
N LEU A 186 11.81 7.23 7.03
CA LEU A 186 11.44 6.68 8.34
C LEU A 186 12.00 7.51 9.51
N GLU A 187 12.92 8.43 9.24
CA GLU A 187 13.57 9.19 10.32
C GLU A 187 12.58 9.98 11.18
N PRO A 188 11.61 10.72 10.61
CA PRO A 188 10.68 11.45 11.48
C PRO A 188 9.80 10.52 12.33
N VAL A 189 9.44 9.32 11.81
CA VAL A 189 8.71 8.32 12.61
C VAL A 189 9.61 7.83 13.76
N ARG A 190 10.88 7.54 13.44
CA ARG A 190 11.87 7.10 14.45
C ARG A 190 12.03 8.14 15.58
N GLN A 191 12.00 9.43 15.23
CA GLN A 191 12.13 10.51 16.22
C GLN A 191 10.83 10.79 17.00
N SER A 192 9.69 10.28 16.56
CA SER A 192 8.40 10.50 17.21
C SER A 192 8.17 9.53 18.38
N THR A 193 7.15 9.78 19.20
CA THR A 193 6.80 8.91 20.32
C THR A 193 6.28 7.54 19.83
N LYS A 194 5.84 7.43 18.58
CA LYS A 194 5.45 6.13 17.99
C LYS A 194 6.58 5.12 18.05
N ASN A 195 7.82 5.58 18.02
CA ASN A 195 8.97 4.70 18.04
C ASN A 195 9.17 3.95 19.37
N LYS A 196 8.50 4.38 20.44
CA LYS A 196 8.48 3.60 21.70
C LYS A 196 7.87 2.21 21.51
N ILE A 197 6.97 2.07 20.52
CA ILE A 197 6.32 0.80 20.18
C ILE A 197 7.01 0.15 18.98
N LEU A 198 7.32 0.94 17.95
CA LEU A 198 7.81 0.42 16.66
C LEU A 198 9.24 -0.07 16.73
N CYS A 199 10.06 0.50 17.62
CA CYS A 199 11.47 0.12 17.82
C CYS A 199 12.34 0.24 16.56
N ILE A 200 12.02 1.20 15.69
CA ILE A 200 12.78 1.49 14.46
C ILE A 200 14.17 2.02 14.84
N SER A 201 15.21 1.39 14.35
CA SER A 201 16.59 1.76 14.57
C SER A 201 17.11 2.74 13.51
N GLU A 202 18.28 3.33 13.73
CA GLU A 202 18.96 4.15 12.71
C GLU A 202 19.34 3.32 11.47
N ASP A 203 19.66 2.05 11.68
CA ASP A 203 19.95 1.15 10.56
C ASP A 203 18.69 0.87 9.75
N ASP A 204 17.53 0.72 10.40
CA ASP A 204 16.27 0.55 9.69
C ASP A 204 15.94 1.78 8.82
N VAL A 205 16.14 2.99 9.37
CA VAL A 205 15.96 4.23 8.60
C VAL A 205 16.86 4.21 7.37
N ARG A 206 18.15 3.90 7.55
CA ARG A 206 19.11 3.91 6.45
C ARG A 206 18.76 2.87 5.38
N MET A 207 18.33 1.67 5.80
CA MET A 207 18.12 0.53 4.91
C MET A 207 16.72 0.52 4.26
N TYR A 208 15.70 1.03 4.97
CA TYR A 208 14.31 0.83 4.55
C TYR A 208 13.55 2.13 4.28
N SER A 209 14.23 3.28 4.26
CA SER A 209 13.60 4.51 3.74
C SER A 209 13.72 4.54 2.22
N PRO A 210 12.62 4.44 1.48
CA PRO A 210 12.68 4.44 0.00
C PRO A 210 13.38 5.66 -0.58
N ILE A 211 13.28 6.80 0.06
CA ILE A 211 13.92 8.05 -0.41
C ILE A 211 15.46 7.94 -0.44
N HIS A 212 16.03 7.09 0.43
CA HIS A 212 17.48 6.86 0.49
C HIS A 212 17.92 5.65 -0.33
N ASN A 213 16.97 4.82 -0.78
CA ASN A 213 17.24 3.53 -1.42
C ASN A 213 16.39 3.39 -2.70
N VAL A 214 16.51 4.38 -3.59
CA VAL A 214 15.81 4.36 -4.88
C VAL A 214 16.41 3.23 -5.72
N PRO A 215 15.60 2.31 -6.25
CA PRO A 215 16.13 1.19 -7.03
C PRO A 215 16.69 1.63 -8.38
N SER A 216 17.54 0.80 -8.97
CA SER A 216 18.08 1.06 -10.32
C SER A 216 17.04 0.80 -11.42
N GLU A 217 16.10 -0.11 -11.17
CA GLU A 217 14.99 -0.43 -12.10
C GLU A 217 13.74 -0.71 -11.29
N ALA A 218 12.61 -0.22 -11.77
CA ALA A 218 11.31 -0.39 -11.12
C ALA A 218 10.19 -0.42 -12.15
N GLY A 219 9.05 -0.95 -11.76
CA GLY A 219 7.80 -0.80 -12.49
C GLY A 219 7.24 0.62 -12.36
N GLU A 220 6.19 0.91 -13.08
CA GLU A 220 5.55 2.23 -13.07
C GLU A 220 4.83 2.44 -11.74
N LEU A 221 5.05 3.58 -11.08
CA LEU A 221 4.54 3.85 -9.73
C LEU A 221 3.78 5.17 -9.66
N LEU A 222 2.54 5.09 -9.16
CA LEU A 222 1.71 6.26 -8.88
C LEU A 222 1.81 6.59 -7.39
N PHE A 223 2.23 7.80 -7.06
CA PHE A 223 2.23 8.35 -5.71
C PHE A 223 1.02 9.25 -5.53
N ILE A 224 0.14 8.97 -4.56
CA ILE A 224 -1.00 9.86 -4.27
C ILE A 224 -1.03 10.22 -2.79
N VAL A 225 -1.46 11.46 -2.50
CA VAL A 225 -1.61 11.95 -1.13
C VAL A 225 -2.80 12.89 -1.07
N GLY A 226 -3.48 12.93 0.05
CA GLY A 226 -4.61 13.84 0.26
C GLY A 226 -4.14 15.27 0.54
N GLY A 227 -4.78 16.25 -0.07
CA GLY A 227 -4.45 17.68 0.11
C GLY A 227 -4.74 18.19 1.52
N ASN A 228 -5.52 17.46 2.33
CA ASN A 228 -5.81 17.79 3.72
C ASN A 228 -4.98 16.93 4.70
N GLU A 229 -3.94 16.28 4.22
CA GLU A 229 -3.00 15.57 5.11
C GLU A 229 -1.99 16.55 5.71
N THR A 230 -1.22 16.08 6.68
CA THR A 230 -0.20 16.91 7.31
C THR A 230 0.92 17.22 6.31
N GLU A 231 1.64 18.30 6.58
CA GLU A 231 2.68 18.74 5.63
C GLU A 231 3.79 17.72 5.45
N GLU A 232 4.06 16.88 6.45
CA GLU A 232 5.10 15.86 6.32
C GLU A 232 4.73 14.81 5.25
N PHE A 233 3.46 14.35 5.18
CA PHE A 233 3.02 13.45 4.11
C PHE A 233 3.15 14.11 2.74
N LEU A 234 2.82 15.39 2.64
CA LEU A 234 2.95 16.15 1.39
C LEU A 234 4.43 16.30 0.98
N PHE A 235 5.31 16.63 1.92
CA PHE A 235 6.75 16.76 1.68
C PHE A 235 7.35 15.42 1.25
N GLN A 236 7.05 14.34 1.95
CA GLN A 236 7.61 13.03 1.63
C GLN A 236 7.18 12.55 0.24
N GLN A 237 5.91 12.81 -0.15
CA GLN A 237 5.49 12.47 -1.52
C GLN A 237 6.26 13.28 -2.57
N LEU A 238 6.46 14.55 -2.32
CA LEU A 238 7.22 15.40 -3.25
C LEU A 238 8.65 14.86 -3.40
N GLU A 239 9.32 14.61 -2.28
CA GLU A 239 10.71 14.18 -2.25
C GLU A 239 10.92 12.81 -2.89
N ILE A 240 10.03 11.83 -2.61
CA ILE A 240 10.16 10.50 -3.22
C ILE A 240 9.92 10.58 -4.74
N ASN A 241 8.96 11.37 -5.19
CA ASN A 241 8.72 11.55 -6.62
C ASN A 241 9.90 12.23 -7.32
N GLU A 242 10.52 13.21 -6.68
CA GLU A 242 11.74 13.87 -7.21
C GLU A 242 12.90 12.86 -7.28
N SER A 243 13.10 12.06 -6.23
CA SER A 243 14.16 11.05 -6.18
C SER A 243 13.97 9.98 -7.25
N TRP A 244 12.72 9.52 -7.42
CA TRP A 244 12.35 8.50 -8.43
C TRP A 244 12.60 9.05 -9.84
N SER A 245 12.14 10.27 -10.10
CA SER A 245 12.32 10.96 -11.40
C SER A 245 13.80 11.20 -11.70
N ALA A 246 14.58 11.63 -10.71
CA ALA A 246 16.03 11.87 -10.87
C ALA A 246 16.79 10.58 -11.20
N ALA A 247 16.28 9.43 -10.75
CA ALA A 247 16.83 8.10 -11.08
C ALA A 247 16.37 7.62 -12.48
N GLY A 248 15.51 8.38 -13.17
CA GLY A 248 15.00 8.01 -14.48
C GLY A 248 13.86 6.98 -14.44
N LEU A 249 13.29 6.74 -13.27
CA LEU A 249 12.20 5.78 -13.10
C LEU A 249 10.85 6.41 -13.46
N LYS A 250 9.96 5.60 -13.99
CA LYS A 250 8.60 6.05 -14.35
C LYS A 250 7.76 6.24 -13.09
N SER A 251 7.35 7.47 -12.83
CA SER A 251 6.41 7.73 -11.73
C SER A 251 5.49 8.89 -12.06
N PHE A 252 4.33 8.88 -11.42
CA PHE A 252 3.37 9.98 -11.42
C PHE A 252 3.04 10.32 -9.99
N ALA A 253 2.95 11.61 -9.68
CA ALA A 253 2.54 12.04 -8.35
C ALA A 253 1.36 12.99 -8.44
N THR A 254 0.41 12.84 -7.54
CA THR A 254 -0.73 13.75 -7.49
C THR A 254 -1.17 14.01 -6.05
N VAL A 255 -1.57 15.25 -5.79
CA VAL A 255 -2.22 15.65 -4.54
C VAL A 255 -3.72 15.69 -4.82
N VAL A 256 -4.50 14.93 -4.06
CA VAL A 256 -5.95 14.83 -4.27
C VAL A 256 -6.65 15.88 -3.39
N PRO A 257 -7.21 16.94 -3.97
CA PRO A 257 -7.80 18.02 -3.16
C PRO A 257 -8.90 17.52 -2.22
N ASN A 258 -8.95 18.09 -1.04
CA ASN A 258 -10.02 17.87 -0.05
C ASN A 258 -10.07 16.43 0.51
N ARG A 259 -9.01 15.63 0.30
CA ARG A 259 -8.91 14.29 0.90
C ARG A 259 -7.93 14.29 2.06
N ASN A 260 -8.24 13.53 3.09
CA ASN A 260 -7.37 13.27 4.24
C ASN A 260 -6.82 11.85 4.17
N HIS A 261 -6.00 11.50 5.14
CA HIS A 261 -5.28 10.22 5.22
C HIS A 261 -6.19 8.97 5.20
N ILE A 262 -7.45 9.11 5.60
CA ILE A 262 -8.41 8.00 5.73
C ILE A 262 -9.35 7.95 4.53
N ASP A 263 -9.99 9.08 4.19
CA ASP A 263 -11.01 9.09 3.15
C ASP A 263 -10.45 8.95 1.74
N ILE A 264 -9.17 9.27 1.53
CA ILE A 264 -8.52 9.10 0.22
C ILE A 264 -8.60 7.64 -0.27
N VAL A 265 -8.45 6.68 0.65
CA VAL A 265 -8.56 5.26 0.27
C VAL A 265 -10.02 4.91 -0.06
N MET A 266 -10.95 5.38 0.78
CA MET A 266 -12.39 5.06 0.60
C MET A 266 -13.00 5.72 -0.62
N ASP A 267 -12.71 7.02 -0.82
CA ASP A 267 -13.48 7.85 -1.75
C ASP A 267 -12.73 8.10 -3.07
N GLU A 268 -11.48 7.62 -3.17
CA GLU A 268 -10.70 7.74 -4.40
C GLU A 268 -10.20 6.39 -4.88
N PHE A 269 -9.45 5.65 -4.05
CA PHE A 269 -8.91 4.35 -4.45
C PHE A 269 -10.03 3.30 -4.62
N ALA A 270 -10.92 3.21 -3.64
CA ALA A 270 -11.98 2.18 -3.59
C ALA A 270 -13.31 2.64 -4.22
N ASP A 271 -13.31 3.72 -5.00
CA ASP A 271 -14.50 4.22 -5.72
C ASP A 271 -14.24 4.14 -7.22
N ASN A 272 -14.88 3.18 -7.90
CA ASN A 272 -14.65 2.96 -9.35
C ASN A 272 -15.07 4.16 -10.21
N GLY A 273 -15.86 5.08 -9.67
CA GLY A 273 -16.24 6.32 -10.32
C GLY A 273 -15.21 7.45 -10.18
N SER A 274 -14.23 7.29 -9.31
CA SER A 274 -13.24 8.34 -9.06
C SER A 274 -12.24 8.48 -10.21
N LYS A 275 -11.61 9.65 -10.29
CA LYS A 275 -10.54 9.88 -11.27
C LYS A 275 -9.30 9.05 -10.92
N ILE A 276 -8.99 8.94 -9.64
CA ILE A 276 -7.82 8.20 -9.15
C ILE A 276 -7.96 6.70 -9.46
N ASN A 277 -9.11 6.11 -9.13
CA ASN A 277 -9.35 4.70 -9.41
C ASN A 277 -9.25 4.42 -10.93
N ARG A 278 -9.85 5.28 -11.76
CA ARG A 278 -9.74 5.12 -13.22
C ARG A 278 -8.30 5.20 -13.71
N MET A 279 -7.48 6.11 -13.14
CA MET A 279 -6.04 6.19 -13.48
C MET A 279 -5.34 4.87 -13.17
N ILE A 280 -5.59 4.31 -11.99
CA ILE A 280 -4.97 3.05 -11.56
C ILE A 280 -5.39 1.91 -12.50
N ARG A 281 -6.69 1.77 -12.77
CA ARG A 281 -7.20 0.71 -13.66
C ARG A 281 -6.62 0.83 -15.09
N ASN A 282 -6.47 2.06 -15.58
CA ASN A 282 -5.85 2.26 -16.89
C ASN A 282 -4.37 1.83 -16.91
N LEU A 283 -3.64 2.10 -15.83
CA LEU A 283 -2.24 1.64 -15.71
C LEU A 283 -2.15 0.12 -15.66
N MET A 284 -3.12 -0.55 -15.02
CA MET A 284 -3.13 -2.01 -14.88
C MET A 284 -3.28 -2.73 -16.23
N ILE A 285 -3.95 -2.10 -17.20
CA ILE A 285 -4.24 -2.71 -18.50
C ILE A 285 -3.43 -2.09 -19.66
N SER A 286 -2.44 -1.25 -19.32
CA SER A 286 -1.60 -0.64 -20.37
C SER A 286 -0.59 -1.65 -20.91
N ASP A 287 -0.51 -1.77 -22.24
CA ASP A 287 0.45 -2.66 -22.94
C ASP A 287 1.90 -2.20 -22.76
#